data_0559ccec161bf5e41b0143eb8863d342
#
_entry.id   0559ccec161bf5e41b0143eb8863d342
#
_cell.length_a   1.000
_cell.length_b   1.000
_cell.length_c   1.000
_cell.angle_alpha   90.00
_cell.angle_beta   90.00
_cell.angle_gamma   90.00
#
_symmetry.space_group_name_H-M   'P 1'
#
loop_
_entity.id
_entity.type
_entity.pdbx_description
1 polymer ?
#
loop_
_entity_poly.entity_id
_entity_poly.type
_entity_poly.pdbx_seq_one_letter_code
_entity_poly.pdbx_strand_id
1 'polypeptide(L)'
;MIDWIIAQQGILSLALVLLMVCEHFFTNKIGASLTYKLWALIPACLIVNNLPMSLVNIPSNSFARYVVGVKPTLNTVEFETWFTVWAIGVSAITAYVLAHHLKIWASIGKRHAIHTNAYYSSKATIPMLFGFIFPKVLIPFSFKSAFSIQQQALVLEHENVHRKHYDHLWNTLALVIAIVFWFNPLVWLALKPFRINQELACDHAVLKDKTDNEKLTYAKALVQCAEHGSDALHFTRGLYPTFGEKRTMIKRLNAIKQPIRNNKVLAAGVLSIAAMLTINTALANAPVAETKSDAKINQASPVKRVPPSYPEKAAQQNVEGFVVLSFDITETGATDNVKVVKSVPAGVFDKSAKVALKQWEYKPRIQGGKGVRQTGLLVQLDYQLGASLDTASVEKNASPDVERIIVPPKQSK
;
A
#
# COMPACT_ATOMS: atom_id res chain seq x y z
N MET A 1 14.38 -0.63 -1.23
CA MET A 1 13.27 -0.67 -2.19
C MET A 1 12.39 -1.91 -2.03
N ILE A 2 12.95 -3.13 -1.93
CA ILE A 2 12.17 -4.36 -1.69
C ILE A 2 11.38 -4.27 -0.39
N ASP A 3 11.99 -3.82 0.71
CA ASP A 3 11.31 -3.64 2.00
C ASP A 3 10.08 -2.74 1.87
N TRP A 4 10.20 -1.68 1.08
CA TRP A 4 9.08 -0.79 0.78
C TRP A 4 7.96 -1.53 0.03
N ILE A 5 8.30 -2.32 -1.00
CA ILE A 5 7.32 -3.11 -1.77
C ILE A 5 6.61 -4.11 -0.85
N ILE A 6 7.36 -4.80 0.02
CA ILE A 6 6.80 -5.76 0.99
C ILE A 6 5.88 -5.04 1.98
N ALA A 7 6.29 -3.89 2.51
CA ALA A 7 5.49 -3.11 3.45
C ALA A 7 4.15 -2.64 2.86
N GLN A 8 4.07 -2.41 1.53
CA GLN A 8 2.83 -2.02 0.87
C GLN A 8 1.86 -3.19 0.64
N GLN A 9 2.33 -4.47 0.69
CA GLN A 9 1.49 -5.63 0.34
C GLN A 9 0.26 -5.78 1.22
N GLY A 10 0.42 -5.59 2.53
CA GLY A 10 -0.69 -5.76 3.48
C GLY A 10 -1.83 -4.81 3.20
N ILE A 11 -1.53 -3.51 3.11
CA ILE A 11 -2.54 -2.46 2.88
C ILE A 11 -3.16 -2.57 1.49
N LEU A 12 -2.33 -2.83 0.46
CA LEU A 12 -2.79 -2.99 -0.91
C LEU A 12 -3.74 -4.19 -1.02
N SER A 13 -3.35 -5.36 -0.50
CA SER A 13 -4.16 -6.57 -0.54
C SER A 13 -5.48 -6.41 0.20
N LEU A 14 -5.46 -5.78 1.38
CA LEU A 14 -6.66 -5.52 2.17
C LEU A 14 -7.63 -4.57 1.44
N ALA A 15 -7.10 -3.48 0.85
CA ALA A 15 -7.90 -2.53 0.09
C ALA A 15 -8.51 -3.18 -1.18
N LEU A 16 -7.73 -4.01 -1.89
CA LEU A 16 -8.22 -4.75 -3.05
C LEU A 16 -9.34 -5.72 -2.68
N VAL A 17 -9.17 -6.50 -1.60
CA VAL A 17 -10.21 -7.42 -1.13
C VAL A 17 -11.47 -6.66 -0.73
N LEU A 18 -11.34 -5.56 0.02
CA LEU A 18 -12.46 -4.72 0.42
C LEU A 18 -13.25 -4.23 -0.80
N LEU A 19 -12.56 -3.72 -1.82
CA LEU A 19 -13.21 -3.21 -3.04
C LEU A 19 -13.84 -4.32 -3.87
N MET A 20 -13.21 -5.50 -3.98
CA MET A 20 -13.79 -6.65 -4.67
C MET A 20 -15.05 -7.16 -3.96
N VAL A 21 -15.03 -7.23 -2.63
CA VAL A 21 -16.22 -7.57 -1.82
C VAL A 21 -17.31 -6.51 -1.99
N CYS A 22 -16.92 -5.23 -1.95
CA CYS A 22 -17.84 -4.12 -2.17
C CYS A 22 -18.50 -4.20 -3.58
N GLU A 23 -17.70 -4.47 -4.61
CA GLU A 23 -18.21 -4.66 -5.98
C GLU A 23 -19.18 -5.83 -6.03
N HIS A 24 -18.82 -6.96 -5.46
CA HIS A 24 -19.62 -8.16 -5.56
C HIS A 24 -21.01 -8.02 -4.89
N PHE A 25 -21.05 -7.46 -3.69
CA PHE A 25 -22.30 -7.45 -2.88
C PHE A 25 -23.05 -6.11 -2.94
N PHE A 26 -22.39 -5.00 -3.21
CA PHE A 26 -22.98 -3.68 -2.99
C PHE A 26 -23.10 -2.81 -4.25
N THR A 27 -22.57 -3.21 -5.41
CA THR A 27 -22.68 -2.40 -6.65
C THR A 27 -24.11 -2.02 -6.98
N ASN A 28 -25.05 -2.95 -6.86
CA ASN A 28 -26.47 -2.69 -7.13
C ASN A 28 -27.12 -1.73 -6.11
N LYS A 29 -26.55 -1.59 -4.92
CA LYS A 29 -27.05 -0.72 -3.85
C LYS A 29 -26.37 0.66 -3.87
N ILE A 30 -25.07 0.70 -4.08
CA ILE A 30 -24.26 1.92 -4.14
C ILE A 30 -24.47 2.65 -5.45
N GLY A 31 -24.54 1.90 -6.56
CA GLY A 31 -24.57 2.41 -7.92
C GLY A 31 -23.22 2.38 -8.62
N ALA A 32 -23.22 2.09 -9.92
CA ALA A 32 -22.02 1.84 -10.71
C ALA A 32 -21.03 3.01 -10.69
N SER A 33 -21.52 4.24 -10.84
CA SER A 33 -20.65 5.44 -10.87
C SER A 33 -19.92 5.68 -9.53
N LEU A 34 -20.60 5.46 -8.39
CA LEU A 34 -19.96 5.59 -7.08
C LEU A 34 -19.00 4.44 -6.82
N THR A 35 -19.38 3.20 -7.16
CA THR A 35 -18.51 2.03 -7.01
C THR A 35 -17.23 2.20 -7.83
N TYR A 36 -17.34 2.73 -9.07
CA TYR A 36 -16.14 3.05 -9.86
C TYR A 36 -15.23 4.07 -9.16
N LYS A 37 -15.80 5.14 -8.61
CA LYS A 37 -15.01 6.17 -7.87
C LYS A 37 -14.32 5.61 -6.62
N LEU A 38 -14.87 4.58 -5.97
CA LEU A 38 -14.24 3.95 -4.81
C LEU A 38 -12.88 3.29 -5.16
N TRP A 39 -12.62 2.96 -6.44
CA TRP A 39 -11.32 2.42 -6.85
C TRP A 39 -10.17 3.42 -6.69
N ALA A 40 -10.46 4.73 -6.58
CA ALA A 40 -9.48 5.76 -6.22
C ALA A 40 -8.86 5.53 -4.82
N LEU A 41 -9.48 4.68 -4.01
CA LEU A 41 -8.99 4.30 -2.70
C LEU A 41 -7.66 3.55 -2.77
N ILE A 42 -7.41 2.78 -3.83
CA ILE A 42 -6.15 2.05 -4.00
C ILE A 42 -4.94 2.99 -4.04
N PRO A 43 -4.84 3.94 -4.99
CA PRO A 43 -3.73 4.89 -4.97
C PRO A 43 -3.73 5.79 -3.74
N ALA A 44 -4.90 6.17 -3.21
CA ALA A 44 -5.00 6.97 -2.00
C ALA A 44 -4.38 6.24 -0.78
N CYS A 45 -4.68 4.95 -0.59
CA CYS A 45 -4.07 4.12 0.46
C CYS A 45 -2.55 4.05 0.32
N LEU A 46 -2.05 3.83 -0.90
CA LEU A 46 -0.60 3.81 -1.16
C LEU A 46 0.05 5.15 -0.86
N ILE A 47 -0.58 6.27 -1.23
CA ILE A 47 -0.07 7.62 -0.93
C ILE A 47 -0.07 7.86 0.58
N VAL A 48 -1.19 7.62 1.28
CA VAL A 48 -1.32 7.86 2.72
C VAL A 48 -0.30 7.04 3.52
N ASN A 49 -0.10 5.77 3.14
CA ASN A 49 0.88 4.91 3.82
C ASN A 49 2.34 5.38 3.63
N ASN A 50 2.61 6.26 2.66
CA ASN A 50 3.93 6.81 2.37
C ASN A 50 4.08 8.29 2.76
N LEU A 51 3.04 8.91 3.33
CA LEU A 51 3.15 10.29 3.80
C LEU A 51 4.09 10.36 5.00
N PRO A 52 5.02 11.33 5.03
CA PRO A 52 5.86 11.55 6.20
C PRO A 52 4.96 11.97 7.38
N MET A 53 5.03 11.21 8.48
CA MET A 53 4.21 11.46 9.69
C MET A 53 4.44 12.84 10.33
N SER A 54 5.52 13.53 9.95
CA SER A 54 5.77 14.92 10.37
C SER A 54 4.68 15.91 9.94
N LEU A 55 3.83 15.53 8.96
CA LEU A 55 2.69 16.34 8.51
C LEU A 55 1.43 16.14 9.36
N VAL A 56 1.43 15.14 10.25
CA VAL A 56 0.25 14.81 11.08
C VAL A 56 0.65 15.00 12.53
N ASN A 57 0.37 16.18 13.09
CA ASN A 57 0.48 16.43 14.53
C ASN A 57 -0.63 15.65 15.27
N ILE A 58 -0.41 14.36 15.51
CA ILE A 58 -1.25 13.59 16.44
C ILE A 58 -0.66 13.83 17.83
N PRO A 59 -1.42 14.41 18.79
CA PRO A 59 -0.94 14.55 20.16
C PRO A 59 -0.63 13.15 20.70
N SER A 60 0.60 12.95 21.13
CA SER A 60 1.18 11.67 21.55
C SER A 60 0.68 11.16 22.92
N ASN A 61 -0.50 11.58 23.34
CA ASN A 61 -1.11 11.08 24.57
C ASN A 61 -1.97 9.87 24.28
N SER A 62 -1.39 8.73 24.39
CA SER A 62 -1.98 7.41 24.62
C SER A 62 -1.54 6.34 23.61
N PHE A 63 -1.05 5.26 24.21
CA PHE A 63 -0.68 3.98 23.61
C PHE A 63 0.66 3.91 22.88
N ALA A 64 1.75 4.02 23.63
CA ALA A 64 3.03 3.43 23.22
C ALA A 64 2.88 1.90 23.15
N ARG A 65 2.49 1.40 21.98
CA ARG A 65 2.47 -0.03 21.71
C ARG A 65 3.87 -0.46 21.32
N TYR A 66 4.59 -1.06 22.24
CA TYR A 66 5.88 -1.67 21.98
C TYR A 66 5.70 -2.82 21.01
N VAL A 67 6.04 -2.59 19.76
CA VAL A 67 6.30 -3.66 18.79
C VAL A 67 7.80 -3.92 18.83
N VAL A 68 8.21 -4.98 19.52
CA VAL A 68 9.54 -5.54 19.40
C VAL A 68 9.60 -6.24 18.04
N GLY A 69 9.91 -5.47 17.01
CA GLY A 69 10.21 -6.01 15.68
C GLY A 69 11.71 -6.29 15.61
N VAL A 70 12.11 -7.55 15.73
CA VAL A 70 13.38 -8.00 15.17
C VAL A 70 13.25 -7.76 13.67
N LYS A 71 13.92 -6.75 13.12
CA LYS A 71 14.15 -6.70 11.67
C LYS A 71 15.03 -7.90 11.36
N PRO A 72 14.55 -8.91 10.59
CA PRO A 72 15.46 -9.90 10.09
C PRO A 72 16.48 -9.13 9.24
N THR A 73 17.73 -9.16 9.60
CA THR A 73 18.84 -8.80 8.71
C THR A 73 18.84 -9.87 7.63
N LEU A 74 18.05 -9.64 6.57
CA LEU A 74 18.20 -10.43 5.36
C LEU A 74 19.65 -10.27 4.92
N ASN A 75 20.33 -11.38 4.76
CA ASN A 75 21.69 -11.39 4.24
C ASN A 75 21.71 -10.55 2.96
N THR A 76 22.71 -9.70 2.78
CA THR A 76 22.82 -8.80 1.61
C THR A 76 22.68 -9.57 0.29
N VAL A 77 23.16 -10.80 0.23
CA VAL A 77 23.05 -11.71 -0.93
C VAL A 77 21.60 -12.09 -1.23
N GLU A 78 20.77 -12.39 -0.21
CA GLU A 78 19.35 -12.70 -0.42
C GLU A 78 18.58 -11.47 -0.91
N PHE A 79 18.88 -10.30 -0.38
CA PHE A 79 18.27 -9.04 -0.79
C PHE A 79 18.52 -8.73 -2.27
N GLU A 80 19.74 -8.89 -2.76
CA GLU A 80 20.11 -8.68 -4.17
C GLU A 80 19.40 -9.66 -5.08
N THR A 81 19.26 -10.91 -4.66
CA THR A 81 18.57 -11.95 -5.44
C THR A 81 17.09 -11.64 -5.61
N TRP A 82 16.39 -11.29 -4.53
CA TRP A 82 14.96 -10.94 -4.58
C TRP A 82 14.71 -9.69 -5.41
N PHE A 83 15.56 -8.68 -5.29
CA PHE A 83 15.49 -7.49 -6.12
C PHE A 83 15.67 -7.80 -7.61
N THR A 84 16.62 -8.66 -7.94
CA THR A 84 16.88 -9.06 -9.32
C THR A 84 15.68 -9.81 -9.92
N VAL A 85 15.10 -10.77 -9.19
CA VAL A 85 13.89 -11.49 -9.62
C VAL A 85 12.73 -10.53 -9.86
N TRP A 86 12.50 -9.59 -8.93
CA TRP A 86 11.46 -8.57 -9.08
C TRP A 86 11.70 -7.69 -10.30
N ALA A 87 12.92 -7.20 -10.49
CA ALA A 87 13.29 -6.33 -11.60
C ALA A 87 13.13 -7.03 -12.96
N ILE A 88 13.48 -8.31 -13.05
CA ILE A 88 13.27 -9.13 -14.26
C ILE A 88 11.77 -9.21 -14.57
N GLY A 89 10.92 -9.51 -13.58
CA GLY A 89 9.47 -9.58 -13.77
C GLY A 89 8.86 -8.26 -14.23
N VAL A 90 9.22 -7.14 -13.59
CA VAL A 90 8.81 -5.79 -13.99
C VAL A 90 9.24 -5.49 -15.42
N SER A 91 10.51 -5.78 -15.76
CA SER A 91 11.06 -5.50 -17.10
C SER A 91 10.38 -6.33 -18.18
N ALA A 92 10.16 -7.61 -17.94
CA ALA A 92 9.51 -8.52 -18.89
C ALA A 92 8.06 -8.10 -19.17
N ILE A 93 7.27 -7.78 -18.13
CA ILE A 93 5.89 -7.36 -18.28
C ILE A 93 5.82 -5.99 -18.97
N THR A 94 6.70 -5.06 -18.59
CA THR A 94 6.77 -3.72 -19.23
C THR A 94 7.11 -3.83 -20.70
N ALA A 95 8.13 -4.63 -21.05
CA ALA A 95 8.51 -4.87 -22.44
C ALA A 95 7.35 -5.47 -23.26
N TYR A 96 6.64 -6.44 -22.68
CA TYR A 96 5.46 -7.05 -23.30
C TYR A 96 4.35 -6.01 -23.57
N VAL A 97 4.02 -5.20 -22.55
CA VAL A 97 2.99 -4.14 -22.65
C VAL A 97 3.37 -3.11 -23.70
N LEU A 98 4.62 -2.65 -23.70
CA LEU A 98 5.13 -1.68 -24.68
C LEU A 98 5.12 -2.26 -26.11
N ALA A 99 5.59 -3.49 -26.29
CA ALA A 99 5.56 -4.15 -27.60
C ALA A 99 4.12 -4.27 -28.14
N HIS A 100 3.17 -4.62 -27.29
CA HIS A 100 1.76 -4.69 -27.66
C HIS A 100 1.19 -3.31 -27.98
N HIS A 101 1.49 -2.30 -27.16
CA HIS A 101 1.08 -0.93 -27.39
C HIS A 101 1.62 -0.40 -28.74
N LEU A 102 2.90 -0.65 -29.02
CA LEU A 102 3.53 -0.27 -30.31
C LEU A 102 2.88 -0.96 -31.51
N LYS A 103 2.50 -2.25 -31.38
CA LYS A 103 1.77 -2.96 -32.45
C LYS A 103 0.42 -2.33 -32.77
N ILE A 104 -0.34 -1.91 -31.75
CA ILE A 104 -1.60 -1.21 -31.95
C ILE A 104 -1.33 0.18 -32.52
N TRP A 105 -0.38 0.91 -31.96
CA TRP A 105 -0.01 2.25 -32.43
C TRP A 105 0.41 2.26 -33.91
N ALA A 106 1.22 1.29 -34.34
CA ALA A 106 1.64 1.12 -35.74
C ALA A 106 0.48 0.79 -36.67
N SER A 107 -0.64 0.27 -36.13
CA SER A 107 -1.84 -0.04 -36.91
C SER A 107 -2.78 1.15 -37.15
N ILE A 108 -2.48 2.30 -36.55
CA ILE A 108 -3.32 3.50 -36.65
C ILE A 108 -3.15 4.11 -38.05
N GLY A 109 -4.26 4.20 -38.78
CA GLY A 109 -4.29 4.85 -40.08
C GLY A 109 -4.04 6.36 -39.99
N LYS A 110 -3.42 6.92 -41.01
CA LYS A 110 -3.17 8.39 -41.12
C LYS A 110 -4.44 9.20 -41.36
N ARG A 111 -5.56 8.55 -41.72
CA ARG A 111 -6.82 9.22 -42.06
C ARG A 111 -7.73 9.27 -40.82
N HIS A 112 -8.24 10.46 -40.50
CA HIS A 112 -9.35 10.64 -39.57
C HIS A 112 -10.62 9.98 -40.12
N ALA A 113 -11.35 9.26 -39.27
CA ALA A 113 -12.46 8.45 -39.74
C ALA A 113 -13.76 9.23 -39.99
N ILE A 114 -14.26 9.91 -38.95
CA ILE A 114 -15.57 10.56 -39.02
C ILE A 114 -15.56 11.93 -38.33
N HIS A 115 -14.77 12.07 -37.26
CA HIS A 115 -14.63 13.24 -36.43
C HIS A 115 -13.18 13.46 -36.03
N THR A 116 -12.85 14.64 -35.58
CA THR A 116 -11.49 15.14 -35.33
C THR A 116 -10.60 14.26 -34.44
N ASN A 117 -11.14 13.30 -33.68
CA ASN A 117 -10.42 12.47 -32.73
C ASN A 117 -10.59 10.96 -32.90
N ALA A 118 -11.21 10.49 -33.98
CA ALA A 118 -11.37 9.06 -34.27
C ALA A 118 -10.49 8.62 -35.45
N TYR A 119 -9.81 7.50 -35.30
CA TYR A 119 -8.86 6.95 -36.26
C TYR A 119 -9.22 5.52 -36.64
N TYR A 120 -9.07 5.17 -37.91
CA TYR A 120 -9.18 3.78 -38.36
C TYR A 120 -7.96 2.97 -37.87
N SER A 121 -8.20 1.74 -37.42
CA SER A 121 -7.15 0.79 -37.10
C SER A 121 -7.48 -0.59 -37.64
N SER A 122 -6.51 -1.25 -38.25
CA SER A 122 -6.64 -2.63 -38.73
C SER A 122 -6.62 -3.66 -37.59
N LYS A 123 -6.20 -3.25 -36.38
CA LYS A 123 -6.15 -4.09 -35.18
C LYS A 123 -7.33 -3.87 -34.25
N ALA A 124 -8.09 -2.79 -34.40
CA ALA A 124 -9.31 -2.58 -33.68
C ALA A 124 -10.42 -3.48 -34.27
N THR A 125 -10.98 -4.37 -33.47
CA THR A 125 -12.16 -5.17 -33.83
C THR A 125 -13.45 -4.48 -33.42
N ILE A 126 -13.37 -3.62 -32.42
CA ILE A 126 -14.45 -2.78 -31.89
C ILE A 126 -13.93 -1.37 -31.64
N PRO A 127 -14.78 -0.36 -31.56
CA PRO A 127 -14.40 0.96 -31.09
C PRO A 127 -13.76 0.88 -29.71
N MET A 128 -12.70 1.67 -29.49
CA MET A 128 -11.98 1.68 -28.21
C MET A 128 -11.18 2.95 -28.02
N LEU A 129 -11.06 3.41 -26.77
CA LEU A 129 -10.12 4.47 -26.39
C LEU A 129 -8.71 3.87 -26.21
N PHE A 130 -7.73 4.40 -26.92
CA PHE A 130 -6.35 3.91 -26.93
C PHE A 130 -5.35 5.02 -26.67
N GLY A 131 -4.35 4.74 -25.84
CA GLY A 131 -3.24 5.62 -25.49
C GLY A 131 -3.14 5.85 -23.97
N PHE A 132 -1.91 6.04 -23.48
CA PHE A 132 -1.66 6.23 -22.06
C PHE A 132 -1.92 7.68 -21.61
N ILE A 133 -1.39 8.67 -22.31
CA ILE A 133 -1.47 10.09 -21.95
C ILE A 133 -2.35 10.85 -22.93
N PHE A 134 -2.17 10.61 -24.23
CA PHE A 134 -2.91 11.26 -25.30
C PHE A 134 -3.87 10.27 -25.96
N PRO A 135 -5.10 10.14 -25.43
CA PRO A 135 -6.03 9.12 -25.88
C PRO A 135 -6.58 9.43 -27.27
N LYS A 136 -6.65 8.39 -28.11
CA LYS A 136 -7.28 8.41 -29.42
C LYS A 136 -8.40 7.38 -29.46
N VAL A 137 -9.53 7.71 -30.05
CA VAL A 137 -10.58 6.75 -30.32
C VAL A 137 -10.21 5.96 -31.58
N LEU A 138 -10.03 4.64 -31.44
CA LEU A 138 -9.79 3.74 -32.56
C LEU A 138 -11.09 3.07 -32.97
N ILE A 139 -11.34 2.97 -34.27
CA ILE A 139 -12.51 2.31 -34.82
C ILE A 139 -12.09 1.32 -35.90
N PRO A 140 -12.79 0.16 -36.04
CA PRO A 140 -12.55 -0.78 -37.12
C PRO A 140 -13.00 -0.22 -38.46
N PHE A 141 -12.45 -0.73 -39.55
CA PHE A 141 -12.88 -0.33 -40.90
C PHE A 141 -14.34 -0.66 -41.20
N SER A 142 -14.85 -1.73 -40.59
CA SER A 142 -16.26 -2.16 -40.70
C SER A 142 -17.25 -1.30 -39.91
N PHE A 143 -16.79 -0.35 -39.09
CA PHE A 143 -17.66 0.40 -38.16
C PHE A 143 -18.85 1.08 -38.84
N LYS A 144 -18.62 1.72 -40.01
CA LYS A 144 -19.68 2.41 -40.78
C LYS A 144 -20.70 1.45 -41.40
N SER A 145 -20.26 0.26 -41.85
CA SER A 145 -21.15 -0.72 -42.45
C SER A 145 -21.87 -1.59 -41.43
N ALA A 146 -21.25 -1.82 -40.26
CA ALA A 146 -21.80 -2.67 -39.25
C ALA A 146 -22.86 -1.96 -38.40
N PHE A 147 -22.75 -0.66 -38.14
CA PHE A 147 -23.60 0.08 -37.21
C PHE A 147 -24.47 1.12 -37.94
N SER A 148 -25.75 1.26 -37.53
CA SER A 148 -26.61 2.36 -37.98
C SER A 148 -26.04 3.71 -37.51
N ILE A 149 -26.44 4.80 -38.15
CA ILE A 149 -25.98 6.17 -37.79
C ILE A 149 -26.24 6.47 -36.31
N GLN A 150 -27.42 6.08 -35.79
CA GLN A 150 -27.76 6.27 -34.37
C GLN A 150 -26.88 5.43 -33.45
N GLN A 151 -26.61 4.17 -33.81
CA GLN A 151 -25.70 3.31 -33.06
C GLN A 151 -24.27 3.87 -33.06
N GLN A 152 -23.78 4.34 -34.23
CA GLN A 152 -22.46 4.96 -34.35
C GLN A 152 -22.31 6.16 -33.41
N ALA A 153 -23.34 7.04 -33.35
CA ALA A 153 -23.33 8.20 -32.46
C ALA A 153 -23.26 7.80 -30.99
N LEU A 154 -24.08 6.82 -30.57
CA LEU A 154 -24.10 6.36 -29.17
C LEU A 154 -22.81 5.64 -28.75
N VAL A 155 -22.21 4.85 -29.62
CA VAL A 155 -20.92 4.20 -29.38
C VAL A 155 -19.78 5.22 -29.25
N LEU A 156 -19.74 6.19 -30.17
CA LEU A 156 -18.74 7.27 -30.10
C LEU A 156 -18.95 8.18 -28.87
N GLU A 157 -20.20 8.39 -28.45
CA GLU A 157 -20.52 9.08 -27.20
C GLU A 157 -19.95 8.33 -26.00
N HIS A 158 -20.07 6.99 -25.98
CA HIS A 158 -19.50 6.14 -24.93
C HIS A 158 -17.97 6.26 -24.87
N GLU A 159 -17.26 6.16 -25.99
CA GLU A 159 -15.81 6.35 -26.05
C GLU A 159 -15.39 7.76 -25.59
N ASN A 160 -16.21 8.76 -25.87
CA ASN A 160 -15.97 10.12 -25.42
C ASN A 160 -16.20 10.29 -23.91
N VAL A 161 -17.12 9.52 -23.31
CA VAL A 161 -17.28 9.48 -21.85
C VAL A 161 -16.03 8.89 -21.17
N HIS A 162 -15.44 7.81 -21.68
CA HIS A 162 -14.16 7.28 -21.20
C HIS A 162 -13.08 8.36 -21.20
N ARG A 163 -13.01 9.16 -22.26
CA ARG A 163 -12.05 10.28 -22.34
C ARG A 163 -12.33 11.37 -21.29
N LYS A 164 -13.59 11.72 -21.09
CA LYS A 164 -14.03 12.73 -20.10
C LYS A 164 -13.78 12.27 -18.65
N HIS A 165 -13.90 10.98 -18.39
CA HIS A 165 -13.62 10.37 -17.08
C HIS A 165 -12.13 10.13 -16.82
N TYR A 166 -11.26 10.43 -17.82
CA TYR A 166 -9.81 10.15 -17.76
C TYR A 166 -9.50 8.65 -17.55
N ASP A 167 -10.33 7.78 -18.10
CA ASP A 167 -10.22 6.33 -17.92
C ASP A 167 -8.90 5.76 -18.46
N HIS A 168 -8.32 6.38 -19.47
CA HIS A 168 -6.99 6.06 -19.98
C HIS A 168 -5.90 6.25 -18.90
N LEU A 169 -5.99 7.30 -18.07
CA LEU A 169 -5.05 7.53 -16.97
C LEU A 169 -5.29 6.53 -15.83
N TRP A 170 -6.56 6.26 -15.48
CA TRP A 170 -6.90 5.27 -14.47
C TRP A 170 -6.44 3.87 -14.86
N ASN A 171 -6.63 3.48 -16.13
CA ASN A 171 -6.16 2.20 -16.66
C ASN A 171 -4.62 2.13 -16.67
N THR A 172 -3.93 3.24 -17.01
CA THR A 172 -2.48 3.32 -16.94
C THR A 172 -1.97 3.16 -15.51
N LEU A 173 -2.60 3.84 -14.55
CA LEU A 173 -2.26 3.74 -13.13
C LEU A 173 -2.48 2.32 -12.61
N ALA A 174 -3.62 1.70 -12.93
CA ALA A 174 -3.92 0.32 -12.55
C ALA A 174 -2.89 -0.66 -13.15
N LEU A 175 -2.46 -0.43 -14.38
CA LEU A 175 -1.42 -1.21 -15.03
C LEU A 175 -0.05 -1.02 -14.37
N VAL A 176 0.33 0.21 -14.01
CA VAL A 176 1.58 0.49 -13.28
C VAL A 176 1.57 -0.24 -11.93
N ILE A 177 0.46 -0.19 -11.19
CA ILE A 177 0.31 -0.93 -9.93
C ILE A 177 0.45 -2.44 -10.17
N ALA A 178 -0.16 -2.98 -11.24
CA ALA A 178 -0.05 -4.39 -11.59
C ALA A 178 1.38 -4.80 -11.99
N ILE A 179 2.12 -3.93 -12.65
CA ILE A 179 3.54 -4.17 -13.00
C ILE A 179 4.43 -4.14 -11.77
N VAL A 180 4.28 -3.13 -10.90
CA VAL A 180 5.11 -2.99 -9.69
C VAL A 180 4.85 -4.15 -8.72
N PHE A 181 3.59 -4.55 -8.56
CA PHE A 181 3.15 -5.62 -7.67
C PHE A 181 2.79 -6.91 -8.43
N TRP A 182 3.52 -7.22 -9.50
CA TRP A 182 3.20 -8.30 -10.44
C TRP A 182 3.07 -9.67 -9.80
N PHE A 183 3.77 -9.91 -8.71
CA PHE A 183 3.75 -11.16 -7.93
C PHE A 183 2.54 -11.27 -6.99
N ASN A 184 1.75 -10.20 -6.82
CA ASN A 184 0.53 -10.24 -6.01
C ASN A 184 -0.68 -10.62 -6.88
N PRO A 185 -1.26 -11.82 -6.72
CA PRO A 185 -2.38 -12.28 -7.55
C PRO A 185 -3.64 -11.43 -7.40
N LEU A 186 -3.85 -10.79 -6.23
CA LEU A 186 -5.03 -9.95 -5.98
C LEU A 186 -5.08 -8.73 -6.91
N VAL A 187 -3.91 -8.19 -7.27
CA VAL A 187 -3.86 -7.04 -8.19
C VAL A 187 -4.42 -7.43 -9.56
N TRP A 188 -4.04 -8.60 -10.08
CA TRP A 188 -4.53 -9.10 -11.36
C TRP A 188 -6.02 -9.46 -11.32
N LEU A 189 -6.46 -10.08 -10.23
CA LEU A 189 -7.89 -10.40 -10.02
C LEU A 189 -8.76 -9.14 -9.94
N ALA A 190 -8.23 -8.07 -9.36
CA ALA A 190 -8.94 -6.80 -9.20
C ALA A 190 -9.11 -6.00 -10.50
N LEU A 191 -8.27 -6.21 -11.52
CA LEU A 191 -8.38 -5.50 -12.80
C LEU A 191 -9.73 -5.75 -13.49
N LYS A 192 -10.27 -6.96 -13.36
CA LYS A 192 -11.54 -7.30 -14.01
C LYS A 192 -12.73 -6.54 -13.40
N PRO A 193 -13.02 -6.62 -12.08
CA PRO A 193 -14.09 -5.85 -11.46
C PRO A 193 -13.89 -4.33 -11.60
N PHE A 194 -12.66 -3.83 -11.53
CA PHE A 194 -12.35 -2.44 -11.80
C PHE A 194 -12.88 -2.00 -13.16
N ARG A 195 -12.56 -2.74 -14.23
CA ARG A 195 -13.01 -2.43 -15.60
C ARG A 195 -14.50 -2.58 -15.77
N ILE A 196 -15.11 -3.59 -15.19
CA ILE A 196 -16.57 -3.74 -15.22
C ILE A 196 -17.26 -2.50 -14.64
N ASN A 197 -16.78 -2.00 -13.50
CA ASN A 197 -17.35 -0.79 -12.89
C ASN A 197 -17.11 0.47 -13.75
N GLN A 198 -15.98 0.56 -14.44
CA GLN A 198 -15.67 1.61 -15.40
C GLN A 198 -16.69 1.61 -16.55
N GLU A 199 -16.92 0.44 -17.18
CA GLU A 199 -17.91 0.27 -18.25
C GLU A 199 -19.32 0.64 -17.79
N LEU A 200 -19.73 0.12 -16.62
CA LEU A 200 -21.05 0.43 -16.06
C LEU A 200 -21.23 1.92 -15.74
N ALA A 201 -20.17 2.59 -15.30
CA ALA A 201 -20.20 4.03 -15.03
C ALA A 201 -20.31 4.83 -16.33
N CYS A 202 -19.63 4.40 -17.40
CA CYS A 202 -19.73 5.02 -18.72
C CYS A 202 -21.09 4.81 -19.36
N ASP A 203 -21.63 3.57 -19.32
CA ASP A 203 -23.00 3.26 -19.77
C ASP A 203 -24.02 4.15 -19.07
N HIS A 204 -23.90 4.27 -17.74
CA HIS A 204 -24.76 5.11 -16.94
C HIS A 204 -24.70 6.58 -17.36
N ALA A 205 -23.51 7.11 -17.66
CA ALA A 205 -23.32 8.49 -18.07
C ALA A 205 -23.93 8.75 -19.47
N VAL A 206 -23.78 7.80 -20.39
CA VAL A 206 -24.38 7.88 -21.74
C VAL A 206 -25.90 7.85 -21.67
N LEU A 207 -26.45 7.00 -20.82
CA LEU A 207 -27.89 6.69 -20.82
C LEU A 207 -28.73 7.57 -19.89
N LYS A 208 -28.10 8.46 -19.12
CA LYS A 208 -28.76 9.26 -18.08
C LYS A 208 -29.98 10.03 -18.57
N ASP A 209 -29.88 10.65 -19.74
CA ASP A 209 -30.91 11.53 -20.29
C ASP A 209 -31.49 10.98 -21.60
N LYS A 210 -31.32 9.67 -21.88
CA LYS A 210 -31.77 9.00 -23.11
C LYS A 210 -33.19 8.43 -22.97
N THR A 211 -33.93 8.47 -24.03
CA THR A 211 -35.24 7.82 -24.19
C THR A 211 -35.09 6.29 -24.17
N ASP A 212 -36.19 5.56 -23.91
CA ASP A 212 -36.13 4.11 -23.90
C ASP A 212 -35.82 3.50 -25.28
N ASN A 213 -36.18 4.20 -26.36
CA ASN A 213 -35.82 3.77 -27.72
C ASN A 213 -34.32 3.92 -27.96
N GLU A 214 -33.70 5.00 -27.49
CA GLU A 214 -32.24 5.20 -27.57
C GLU A 214 -31.50 4.18 -26.69
N LYS A 215 -32.02 3.88 -25.47
CA LYS A 215 -31.47 2.81 -24.62
C LYS A 215 -31.51 1.45 -25.29
N LEU A 216 -32.63 1.13 -25.99
CA LEU A 216 -32.75 -0.10 -26.76
C LEU A 216 -31.75 -0.12 -27.95
N THR A 217 -31.62 1.00 -28.66
CA THR A 217 -30.64 1.16 -29.75
C THR A 217 -29.21 0.97 -29.26
N TYR A 218 -28.88 1.54 -28.10
CA TYR A 218 -27.60 1.37 -27.45
C TYR A 218 -27.34 -0.09 -27.02
N ALA A 219 -28.34 -0.74 -26.41
CA ALA A 219 -28.24 -2.16 -26.04
C ALA A 219 -27.96 -3.06 -27.26
N LYS A 220 -28.64 -2.80 -28.38
CA LYS A 220 -28.36 -3.51 -29.66
C LYS A 220 -26.92 -3.27 -30.13
N ALA A 221 -26.42 -2.02 -30.08
CA ALA A 221 -25.05 -1.70 -30.45
C ALA A 221 -24.03 -2.42 -29.56
N LEU A 222 -24.28 -2.52 -28.25
CA LEU A 222 -23.44 -3.28 -27.33
C LEU A 222 -23.37 -4.77 -27.66
N VAL A 223 -24.50 -5.40 -27.96
CA VAL A 223 -24.53 -6.82 -28.38
C VAL A 223 -23.71 -7.00 -29.66
N GLN A 224 -23.89 -6.12 -30.62
CA GLN A 224 -23.16 -6.14 -31.88
C GLN A 224 -21.65 -5.96 -31.70
N CYS A 225 -21.22 -5.07 -30.79
CA CYS A 225 -19.83 -4.95 -30.38
C CYS A 225 -19.29 -6.26 -29.77
N ALA A 226 -20.10 -6.95 -28.95
CA ALA A 226 -19.68 -8.22 -28.34
C ALA A 226 -19.51 -9.34 -29.37
N GLU A 227 -20.37 -9.40 -30.37
CA GLU A 227 -20.27 -10.37 -31.47
C GLU A 227 -18.99 -10.17 -32.30
N HIS A 228 -18.66 -8.93 -32.66
CA HIS A 228 -17.44 -8.62 -33.41
C HIS A 228 -16.16 -8.67 -32.56
N GLY A 229 -16.26 -8.48 -31.25
CA GLY A 229 -15.13 -8.48 -30.33
C GLY A 229 -14.69 -9.86 -29.85
N SER A 230 -15.42 -10.93 -30.19
CA SER A 230 -15.13 -12.29 -29.71
C SER A 230 -13.78 -12.85 -30.18
N ASP A 231 -13.29 -12.41 -31.33
CA ASP A 231 -12.07 -12.91 -31.97
C ASP A 231 -10.79 -12.17 -31.56
N ALA A 232 -10.89 -11.14 -30.71
CA ALA A 232 -9.71 -10.42 -30.24
C ALA A 232 -8.87 -11.28 -29.30
N LEU A 233 -7.57 -11.34 -29.57
CA LEU A 233 -6.50 -12.07 -28.87
C LEU A 233 -6.74 -12.24 -27.36
N HIS A 234 -6.95 -13.47 -26.91
CA HIS A 234 -7.32 -13.85 -25.53
C HIS A 234 -6.42 -13.28 -24.44
N PHE A 235 -5.14 -13.07 -24.71
CA PHE A 235 -4.16 -12.60 -23.72
C PHE A 235 -4.24 -11.09 -23.46
N THR A 236 -4.63 -10.30 -24.43
CA THR A 236 -4.71 -8.82 -24.31
C THR A 236 -5.95 -8.35 -23.58
N ARG A 237 -6.95 -9.22 -23.40
CA ARG A 237 -8.17 -8.93 -22.62
C ARG A 237 -7.87 -8.52 -21.18
N GLY A 238 -6.73 -8.96 -20.63
CA GLY A 238 -6.27 -8.56 -19.29
C GLY A 238 -5.67 -7.16 -19.22
N LEU A 239 -5.12 -6.62 -20.30
CA LEU A 239 -4.35 -5.37 -20.30
C LEU A 239 -5.12 -4.16 -20.86
N TYR A 240 -6.09 -4.39 -21.74
CA TYR A 240 -6.89 -3.33 -22.35
C TYR A 240 -8.38 -3.59 -22.13
N PRO A 241 -9.20 -2.55 -21.95
CA PRO A 241 -10.65 -2.69 -21.89
C PRO A 241 -11.15 -3.30 -23.21
N THR A 242 -11.76 -4.47 -23.15
CA THR A 242 -12.36 -5.12 -24.30
C THR A 242 -13.82 -5.40 -24.03
N PHE A 243 -14.69 -4.95 -24.92
CA PHE A 243 -16.16 -5.18 -24.91
C PHE A 243 -16.55 -6.67 -24.95
N GLY A 244 -15.64 -7.60 -25.24
CA GLY A 244 -15.93 -8.92 -25.73
C GLY A 244 -16.19 -10.04 -24.73
N GLU A 245 -16.24 -9.78 -23.41
CA GLU A 245 -16.55 -10.85 -22.46
C GLU A 245 -18.05 -10.99 -22.25
N LYS A 246 -18.62 -12.15 -22.60
CA LYS A 246 -20.06 -12.46 -22.48
C LYS A 246 -20.64 -12.12 -21.08
N ARG A 247 -19.90 -12.43 -20.01
CA ARG A 247 -20.35 -12.12 -18.64
C ARG A 247 -20.41 -10.62 -18.35
N THR A 248 -19.43 -9.87 -18.82
CA THR A 248 -19.41 -8.40 -18.69
C THR A 248 -20.55 -7.78 -19.48
N MET A 249 -20.80 -8.28 -20.69
CA MET A 249 -21.91 -7.82 -21.53
C MET A 249 -23.26 -8.06 -20.87
N ILE A 250 -23.49 -9.25 -20.30
CA ILE A 250 -24.73 -9.55 -19.56
C ILE A 250 -24.92 -8.59 -18.37
N LYS A 251 -23.86 -8.31 -17.62
CA LYS A 251 -23.91 -7.32 -16.51
C LYS A 251 -24.30 -5.92 -17.02
N ARG A 252 -23.71 -5.47 -18.12
CA ARG A 252 -24.03 -4.17 -18.75
C ARG A 252 -25.48 -4.11 -19.22
N LEU A 253 -25.95 -5.11 -19.96
CA LEU A 253 -27.34 -5.18 -20.44
C LEU A 253 -28.35 -5.21 -19.28
N ASN A 254 -28.06 -5.93 -18.21
CA ASN A 254 -28.91 -5.95 -17.03
C ASN A 254 -28.92 -4.59 -16.31
N ALA A 255 -27.79 -3.90 -16.27
CA ALA A 255 -27.68 -2.58 -15.64
C ALA A 255 -28.48 -1.50 -16.40
N ILE A 256 -28.59 -1.60 -17.74
CA ILE A 256 -29.41 -0.70 -18.56
C ILE A 256 -30.90 -0.76 -18.17
N LYS A 257 -31.37 -1.92 -17.75
CA LYS A 257 -32.79 -2.14 -17.33
C LYS A 257 -33.05 -1.68 -15.89
N GLN A 258 -32.04 -1.46 -15.09
CA GLN A 258 -32.20 -1.12 -13.67
C GLN A 258 -32.25 0.38 -13.45
N PRO A 259 -33.02 0.86 -12.45
CA PRO A 259 -33.02 2.27 -12.10
C PRO A 259 -31.66 2.69 -11.58
N ILE A 260 -31.26 3.90 -11.94
CA ILE A 260 -30.01 4.52 -11.51
C ILE A 260 -30.04 4.73 -9.99
N ARG A 261 -29.18 4.03 -9.25
CA ARG A 261 -29.04 4.19 -7.81
C ARG A 261 -27.70 4.87 -7.50
N ASN A 262 -27.72 5.81 -6.54
CA ASN A 262 -26.54 6.49 -6.03
C ASN A 262 -26.66 6.64 -4.51
N ASN A 263 -26.38 5.57 -3.77
CA ASN A 263 -26.42 5.61 -2.31
C ASN A 263 -25.09 6.14 -1.76
N LYS A 264 -25.02 7.45 -1.56
CA LYS A 264 -23.85 8.15 -1.03
C LYS A 264 -23.51 7.74 0.42
N VAL A 265 -24.52 7.40 1.23
CA VAL A 265 -24.31 6.99 2.63
C VAL A 265 -23.55 5.66 2.68
N LEU A 266 -23.96 4.69 1.86
CA LEU A 266 -23.28 3.39 1.80
C LEU A 266 -21.85 3.54 1.25
N ALA A 267 -21.66 4.39 0.23
CA ALA A 267 -20.32 4.67 -0.28
C ALA A 267 -19.43 5.35 0.78
N ALA A 268 -19.96 6.30 1.54
CA ALA A 268 -19.26 6.94 2.66
C ALA A 268 -18.88 5.92 3.75
N GLY A 269 -19.77 4.95 4.05
CA GLY A 269 -19.47 3.86 4.98
C GLY A 269 -18.27 3.02 4.53
N VAL A 270 -18.19 2.66 3.25
CA VAL A 270 -17.03 1.94 2.69
C VAL A 270 -15.75 2.77 2.79
N LEU A 271 -15.82 4.07 2.47
CA LEU A 271 -14.68 4.98 2.62
C LEU A 271 -14.22 5.12 4.08
N SER A 272 -15.15 5.17 5.04
CA SER A 272 -14.83 5.24 6.46
C SER A 272 -14.12 3.98 6.95
N ILE A 273 -14.59 2.80 6.55
CA ILE A 273 -13.92 1.52 6.88
C ILE A 273 -12.51 1.50 6.30
N ALA A 274 -12.35 1.90 5.05
CA ALA A 274 -11.05 1.96 4.41
C ALA A 274 -10.11 2.95 5.09
N ALA A 275 -10.59 4.13 5.46
CA ALA A 275 -9.82 5.13 6.20
C ALA A 275 -9.38 4.60 7.57
N MET A 276 -10.26 3.92 8.31
CA MET A 276 -9.89 3.27 9.59
C MET A 276 -8.79 2.21 9.40
N LEU A 277 -8.89 1.38 8.35
CA LEU A 277 -7.88 0.37 8.05
C LEU A 277 -6.54 0.99 7.68
N THR A 278 -6.53 2.05 6.86
CA THR A 278 -5.29 2.75 6.46
C THR A 278 -4.64 3.48 7.62
N ILE A 279 -5.42 4.14 8.47
CA ILE A 279 -4.90 4.82 9.67
C ILE A 279 -4.28 3.80 10.63
N ASN A 280 -4.93 2.67 10.89
CA ASN A 280 -4.38 1.63 11.76
C ASN A 280 -3.07 1.03 11.21
N THR A 281 -2.98 0.80 9.90
CA THR A 281 -1.73 0.28 9.29
C THR A 281 -0.64 1.33 9.24
N ALA A 282 -0.97 2.60 8.99
CA ALA A 282 -0.02 3.71 9.02
C ALA A 282 0.53 3.94 10.44
N LEU A 283 -0.33 3.87 11.48
CA LEU A 283 0.09 3.96 12.88
C LEU A 283 0.95 2.75 13.31
N ALA A 284 0.66 1.55 12.81
CA ALA A 284 1.45 0.35 13.10
C ALA A 284 2.84 0.37 12.43
N ASN A 285 2.96 1.03 11.26
CA ASN A 285 4.19 1.14 10.51
C ASN A 285 4.89 2.51 10.68
N ALA A 286 4.29 3.42 11.47
CA ALA A 286 4.89 4.71 11.74
C ALA A 286 6.27 4.48 12.37
N PRO A 287 7.38 4.98 11.77
CA PRO A 287 8.60 5.12 12.53
C PRO A 287 8.22 5.96 13.75
N VAL A 288 8.59 5.49 14.93
CA VAL A 288 8.43 6.30 16.15
C VAL A 288 9.02 7.66 15.82
N ALA A 289 8.17 8.66 15.65
CA ALA A 289 8.62 9.99 15.32
C ALA A 289 9.56 10.40 16.45
N GLU A 290 10.83 10.62 16.10
CA GLU A 290 11.70 11.43 16.95
C GLU A 290 10.97 12.76 17.09
N THR A 291 10.19 12.88 18.14
CA THR A 291 9.72 14.18 18.59
C THR A 291 11.00 14.93 18.93
N LYS A 292 11.45 15.80 18.03
CA LYS A 292 12.26 16.95 18.43
C LYS A 292 11.33 17.79 19.31
N SER A 293 11.10 17.28 20.51
CA SER A 293 10.65 18.06 21.62
C SER A 293 11.83 18.99 21.93
N ASP A 294 11.65 20.28 21.64
CA ASP A 294 12.50 21.35 22.18
C ASP A 294 12.34 21.48 23.72
N ALA A 295 11.71 20.56 24.38
CA ALA A 295 12.00 20.22 25.75
C ALA A 295 13.37 19.51 25.72
N LYS A 296 14.43 20.24 26.07
CA LYS A 296 15.65 19.68 26.66
C LYS A 296 15.22 18.93 27.93
N ILE A 297 14.57 17.76 27.77
CA ILE A 297 14.40 16.79 28.82
C ILE A 297 15.82 16.32 29.07
N ASN A 298 16.33 16.69 30.23
CA ASN A 298 17.63 16.36 30.74
C ASN A 298 17.82 14.83 30.62
N GLN A 299 18.41 14.38 29.53
CA GLN A 299 18.87 13.01 29.39
C GLN A 299 19.93 12.81 30.47
N ALA A 300 19.68 11.84 31.34
CA ALA A 300 20.67 11.43 32.32
C ALA A 300 21.90 10.94 31.55
N SER A 301 22.97 11.73 31.58
CA SER A 301 24.21 11.41 30.86
C SER A 301 25.01 10.40 31.69
N PRO A 302 25.28 9.19 31.20
CA PRO A 302 26.08 8.21 31.92
C PRO A 302 27.54 8.67 32.03
N VAL A 303 28.10 8.52 33.22
CA VAL A 303 29.53 8.76 33.52
C VAL A 303 30.30 7.47 33.50
N LYS A 304 29.70 6.42 34.11
CA LYS A 304 30.30 5.09 34.19
C LYS A 304 29.23 4.03 34.03
N ARG A 305 29.49 3.07 33.14
CA ARG A 305 28.67 1.90 32.94
C ARG A 305 29.49 0.64 33.10
N VAL A 306 29.01 -0.26 33.94
CA VAL A 306 29.57 -1.60 34.08
C VAL A 306 28.73 -2.54 33.23
N PRO A 307 29.32 -3.21 32.21
CA PRO A 307 28.54 -4.12 31.37
C PRO A 307 28.04 -5.31 32.21
N PRO A 308 26.76 -5.72 32.04
CA PRO A 308 26.25 -6.89 32.69
C PRO A 308 26.92 -8.15 32.14
N SER A 309 27.13 -9.15 33.01
CA SER A 309 27.69 -10.44 32.59
C SER A 309 26.61 -11.33 32.02
N TYR A 310 26.85 -11.98 30.88
CA TYR A 310 25.94 -12.98 30.36
C TYR A 310 25.97 -14.23 31.29
N PRO A 311 24.82 -14.73 31.79
CA PRO A 311 24.83 -15.90 32.67
C PRO A 311 25.34 -17.15 31.95
N GLU A 312 26.30 -17.87 32.52
CA GLU A 312 26.96 -19.01 31.90
C GLU A 312 26.00 -20.09 31.45
N LYS A 313 25.02 -20.43 32.28
CA LYS A 313 23.99 -21.44 31.94
C LYS A 313 23.14 -21.01 30.74
N ALA A 314 22.81 -19.74 30.64
CA ALA A 314 22.04 -19.21 29.50
C ALA A 314 22.88 -19.22 28.22
N ALA A 315 24.16 -18.89 28.31
CA ALA A 315 25.10 -18.96 27.17
C ALA A 315 25.26 -20.39 26.66
N GLN A 316 25.44 -21.38 27.57
CA GLN A 316 25.56 -22.82 27.21
C GLN A 316 24.29 -23.37 26.57
N GLN A 317 23.14 -22.88 26.95
CA GLN A 317 21.83 -23.31 26.43
C GLN A 317 21.34 -22.47 25.24
N ASN A 318 22.14 -21.56 24.72
CA ASN A 318 21.79 -20.62 23.67
C ASN A 318 20.48 -19.85 23.94
N VAL A 319 20.23 -19.50 25.21
CA VAL A 319 19.05 -18.74 25.62
C VAL A 319 19.32 -17.26 25.49
N GLU A 320 18.65 -16.59 24.57
CA GLU A 320 18.63 -15.14 24.40
C GLU A 320 17.42 -14.52 25.07
N GLY A 321 17.46 -13.19 25.32
CA GLY A 321 16.33 -12.52 25.92
C GLY A 321 16.61 -11.07 26.31
N PHE A 322 15.72 -10.49 27.12
CA PHE A 322 15.88 -9.11 27.56
C PHE A 322 15.33 -8.89 28.97
N VAL A 323 15.83 -7.83 29.61
CA VAL A 323 15.32 -7.35 30.90
C VAL A 323 15.10 -5.85 30.83
N VAL A 324 13.91 -5.41 31.20
CA VAL A 324 13.59 -4.00 31.40
C VAL A 324 13.64 -3.68 32.89
N LEU A 325 14.49 -2.73 33.25
CA LEU A 325 14.69 -2.28 34.62
C LEU A 325 14.17 -0.85 34.77
N SER A 326 13.50 -0.59 35.92
CA SER A 326 13.22 0.76 36.39
C SER A 326 14.22 1.12 37.48
N PHE A 327 14.72 2.36 37.48
CA PHE A 327 15.67 2.85 38.47
C PHE A 327 15.56 4.36 38.70
N ASP A 328 16.15 4.83 39.75
CA ASP A 328 16.26 6.25 40.10
C ASP A 328 17.73 6.66 39.99
N ILE A 329 18.00 7.94 39.71
CA ILE A 329 19.32 8.57 39.89
C ILE A 329 19.25 9.49 41.08
N THR A 330 20.19 9.29 42.01
CA THR A 330 20.31 10.11 43.22
C THR A 330 20.86 11.52 42.91
N GLU A 331 20.82 12.41 43.87
CA GLU A 331 21.38 13.76 43.78
C GLU A 331 22.89 13.78 43.49
N THR A 332 23.58 12.67 43.79
CA THR A 332 25.02 12.48 43.55
C THR A 332 25.31 11.78 42.21
N GLY A 333 24.29 11.30 41.51
CA GLY A 333 24.44 10.58 40.25
C GLY A 333 24.50 9.06 40.36
N ALA A 334 24.41 8.47 41.54
CA ALA A 334 24.36 7.02 41.73
C ALA A 334 22.97 6.45 41.37
N THR A 335 22.94 5.19 40.90
CA THR A 335 21.68 4.48 40.66
C THR A 335 21.09 3.91 41.95
N ASP A 336 19.76 4.04 42.10
CA ASP A 336 19.02 3.59 43.27
C ASP A 336 17.66 2.99 42.86
N ASN A 337 16.95 2.33 43.76
CA ASN A 337 15.61 1.79 43.60
C ASN A 337 15.42 0.87 42.35
N VAL A 338 16.44 0.06 42.03
CA VAL A 338 16.46 -0.80 40.84
C VAL A 338 15.44 -1.95 40.94
N LYS A 339 14.43 -1.92 40.06
CA LYS A 339 13.35 -2.93 39.97
C LYS A 339 13.26 -3.51 38.58
N VAL A 340 12.99 -4.83 38.49
CA VAL A 340 12.65 -5.46 37.18
C VAL A 340 11.19 -5.17 36.89
N VAL A 341 10.95 -4.56 35.73
CA VAL A 341 9.61 -4.27 35.22
C VAL A 341 9.14 -5.42 34.32
N LYS A 342 10.06 -5.95 33.48
CA LYS A 342 9.78 -7.06 32.57
C LYS A 342 11.05 -7.83 32.30
N SER A 343 10.93 -9.16 32.17
CA SER A 343 12.05 -10.05 31.85
C SER A 343 11.56 -11.21 31.02
N VAL A 344 12.30 -11.53 29.96
CA VAL A 344 11.99 -12.64 29.04
C VAL A 344 13.30 -13.33 28.65
N PRO A 345 13.48 -14.62 28.96
CA PRO A 345 12.69 -15.43 29.88
C PRO A 345 12.78 -14.94 31.33
N ALA A 346 11.69 -15.10 32.10
CA ALA A 346 11.63 -14.60 33.44
C ALA A 346 12.71 -15.23 34.36
N GLY A 347 13.41 -14.39 35.13
CA GLY A 347 14.39 -14.82 36.13
C GLY A 347 15.77 -15.20 35.61
N VAL A 348 15.95 -15.39 34.30
CA VAL A 348 17.23 -15.86 33.70
C VAL A 348 18.29 -14.77 33.76
N PHE A 349 17.96 -13.57 33.38
CA PHE A 349 18.90 -12.44 33.23
C PHE A 349 18.79 -11.40 34.35
N ASP A 350 17.75 -11.47 35.17
CA ASP A 350 17.36 -10.47 36.19
C ASP A 350 18.48 -10.14 37.18
N LYS A 351 19.20 -11.15 37.67
CA LYS A 351 20.28 -10.99 38.65
C LYS A 351 21.45 -10.26 38.03
N SER A 352 21.87 -10.64 36.83
CA SER A 352 22.98 -10.01 36.10
C SER A 352 22.64 -8.54 35.80
N ALA A 353 21.45 -8.29 35.29
CA ALA A 353 20.97 -6.96 34.95
C ALA A 353 20.95 -6.01 36.16
N LYS A 354 20.37 -6.47 37.32
CA LYS A 354 20.33 -5.69 38.54
C LYS A 354 21.71 -5.38 39.12
N VAL A 355 22.62 -6.36 39.10
CA VAL A 355 23.99 -6.19 39.61
C VAL A 355 24.77 -5.16 38.79
N ALA A 356 24.63 -5.20 37.48
CA ALA A 356 25.28 -4.24 36.61
C ALA A 356 24.73 -2.83 36.79
N LEU A 357 23.41 -2.66 36.77
CA LEU A 357 22.77 -1.34 36.84
C LEU A 357 23.05 -0.64 38.20
N LYS A 358 23.17 -1.36 39.28
CA LYS A 358 23.55 -0.80 40.58
C LYS A 358 24.96 -0.19 40.65
N GLN A 359 25.81 -0.52 39.69
CA GLN A 359 27.18 0.00 39.56
C GLN A 359 27.33 1.14 38.57
N TRP A 360 26.20 1.54 37.93
CA TRP A 360 26.22 2.64 36.99
C TRP A 360 26.19 3.98 37.70
N GLU A 361 26.87 4.96 37.13
CA GLU A 361 26.94 6.32 37.60
C GLU A 361 26.56 7.28 36.48
N TYR A 362 25.75 8.28 36.82
CA TYR A 362 25.26 9.31 35.89
C TYR A 362 25.65 10.70 36.36
N LYS A 363 25.67 11.67 35.45
CA LYS A 363 25.76 13.07 35.83
C LYS A 363 24.49 13.46 36.60
N PRO A 364 24.61 14.02 37.81
CA PRO A 364 23.44 14.46 38.55
C PRO A 364 22.75 15.62 37.83
N ARG A 365 21.44 15.64 37.86
CA ARG A 365 20.68 16.80 37.39
C ARG A 365 20.82 17.93 38.41
N ILE A 366 21.27 19.08 37.93
CA ILE A 366 21.43 20.28 38.76
C ILE A 366 20.26 21.23 38.49
N GLN A 367 19.52 21.61 39.54
CA GLN A 367 18.44 22.58 39.47
C GLN A 367 18.61 23.57 40.62
N GLY A 368 18.73 24.86 40.31
CA GLY A 368 19.01 25.88 41.32
C GLY A 368 20.33 25.70 42.08
N GLY A 369 21.36 25.13 41.45
CA GLY A 369 22.68 24.88 42.01
C GLY A 369 22.77 23.65 42.94
N LYS A 370 21.68 22.86 43.10
CA LYS A 370 21.69 21.63 43.89
C LYS A 370 21.35 20.42 43.00
N GLY A 371 21.94 19.26 43.30
CA GLY A 371 21.59 18.00 42.66
C GLY A 371 20.13 17.63 42.99
N VAL A 372 19.37 17.15 41.99
CA VAL A 372 17.98 16.74 42.14
C VAL A 372 17.82 15.29 41.74
N ARG A 373 17.15 14.50 42.58
CA ARG A 373 16.82 13.09 42.29
C ARG A 373 15.92 12.99 41.05
N GLN A 374 16.26 12.04 40.18
CA GLN A 374 15.45 11.66 39.02
C GLN A 374 14.85 10.28 39.29
N THR A 375 13.53 10.12 39.14
CA THR A 375 12.82 8.87 39.47
C THR A 375 12.18 8.26 38.23
N GLY A 376 12.05 6.90 38.24
CA GLY A 376 11.28 6.19 37.25
C GLY A 376 11.92 6.05 35.88
N LEU A 377 13.23 6.18 35.78
CA LEU A 377 13.98 5.95 34.55
C LEU A 377 13.91 4.48 34.13
N LEU A 378 13.91 4.21 32.84
CA LEU A 378 13.83 2.84 32.32
C LEU A 378 15.08 2.55 31.45
N VAL A 379 15.60 1.33 31.55
CA VAL A 379 16.65 0.79 30.69
C VAL A 379 16.31 -0.63 30.29
N GLN A 380 16.55 -0.99 29.03
CA GLN A 380 16.44 -2.35 28.53
C GLN A 380 17.82 -2.92 28.21
N LEU A 381 18.11 -4.09 28.76
CA LEU A 381 19.32 -4.85 28.49
C LEU A 381 18.95 -6.07 27.66
N ASP A 382 19.48 -6.15 26.42
CA ASP A 382 19.24 -7.23 25.48
C ASP A 382 20.43 -8.21 25.52
N TYR A 383 20.19 -9.46 25.87
CA TYR A 383 21.17 -10.55 25.93
C TYR A 383 21.12 -11.33 24.61
N GLN A 384 22.17 -11.20 23.77
CA GLN A 384 22.22 -11.81 22.44
C GLN A 384 23.53 -12.59 22.23
N LEU A 385 23.44 -13.69 21.48
CA LEU A 385 24.55 -14.52 21.08
C LEU A 385 24.92 -14.17 19.62
N GLY A 386 26.14 -13.69 19.39
CA GLY A 386 26.65 -13.44 18.03
C GLY A 386 26.58 -12.02 17.48
N ALA A 387 26.29 -11.02 18.29
CA ALA A 387 26.40 -9.62 17.87
C ALA A 387 27.86 -9.18 17.77
N SER A 388 28.35 -8.83 16.57
CA SER A 388 29.56 -8.06 16.41
C SER A 388 29.40 -6.68 17.09
N LEU A 389 30.33 -6.35 17.98
CA LEU A 389 30.32 -5.13 18.78
C LEU A 389 30.58 -3.89 17.90
N ASP A 390 29.56 -3.39 17.25
CA ASP A 390 29.56 -2.04 16.71
C ASP A 390 28.81 -1.14 17.71
N THR A 391 29.53 -0.69 18.72
CA THR A 391 29.01 0.20 19.77
C THR A 391 28.48 1.54 19.24
N ALA A 392 28.87 1.94 18.03
CA ALA A 392 28.40 3.15 17.36
C ALA A 392 26.96 3.04 16.81
N SER A 393 26.46 1.83 16.54
CA SER A 393 25.10 1.63 16.01
C SER A 393 24.03 1.57 17.09
N VAL A 394 24.41 1.32 18.35
CA VAL A 394 23.50 1.19 19.48
C VAL A 394 22.96 2.54 19.97
N GLU A 395 23.76 3.60 19.85
CA GLU A 395 23.35 4.95 20.27
C GLU A 395 22.32 5.60 19.33
N LYS A 396 22.23 5.15 18.09
CA LYS A 396 21.40 5.78 17.05
C LYS A 396 19.92 5.36 17.03
N ASN A 397 19.56 4.30 17.78
CA ASN A 397 18.21 3.71 17.76
C ASN A 397 17.54 3.62 19.15
N ALA A 398 17.99 4.37 20.13
CA ALA A 398 17.37 4.42 21.45
C ALA A 398 16.04 5.18 21.38
N SER A 399 14.94 4.56 21.84
CA SER A 399 13.70 5.29 22.14
C SER A 399 14.01 6.39 23.15
N PRO A 400 13.43 7.59 23.05
CA PRO A 400 13.77 8.72 23.94
C PRO A 400 13.51 8.43 25.42
N ASP A 401 12.71 7.40 25.73
CA ASP A 401 12.32 7.06 27.11
C ASP A 401 12.94 5.76 27.66
N VAL A 402 13.58 4.93 26.82
CA VAL A 402 14.21 3.66 27.24
C VAL A 402 15.53 3.46 26.53
N GLU A 403 16.58 3.46 27.32
CA GLU A 403 17.91 3.13 26.86
C GLU A 403 18.06 1.61 26.66
N ARG A 404 18.55 1.17 25.49
CA ARG A 404 18.81 -0.24 25.16
C ARG A 404 20.31 -0.51 25.09
N ILE A 405 20.76 -1.59 25.73
CA ILE A 405 22.15 -2.01 25.72
C ILE A 405 22.22 -3.49 25.38
N ILE A 406 23.05 -3.83 24.39
CA ILE A 406 23.31 -5.22 24.00
C ILE A 406 24.38 -5.82 24.89
N VAL A 407 24.13 -7.00 25.40
CA VAL A 407 25.03 -7.76 26.29
C VAL A 407 25.51 -9.01 25.56
N PRO A 408 26.74 -9.06 25.05
CA PRO A 408 27.29 -10.25 24.42
C PRO A 408 27.77 -11.26 25.49
N PRO A 409 27.91 -12.56 25.13
CA PRO A 409 28.52 -13.56 26.00
C PRO A 409 30.00 -13.22 26.22
N LYS A 410 30.54 -13.58 27.38
CA LYS A 410 31.99 -13.49 27.62
C LYS A 410 32.74 -14.37 26.61
N GLN A 411 33.65 -13.78 25.83
CA GLN A 411 34.58 -14.56 25.07
C GLN A 411 35.45 -15.36 26.05
N SER A 412 35.36 -16.68 26.00
CA SER A 412 36.31 -17.56 26.66
C SER A 412 37.67 -17.34 26.03
N LYS A 413 38.64 -16.89 26.83
CA LYS A 413 40.04 -16.88 26.43
C LYS A 413 40.53 -18.28 26.24
#